data_462972194d290b616bfc1238f5da063b
#
_entry.id   462972194d290b616bfc1238f5da063b
#
_cell.length_a   1.000
_cell.length_b   1.000
_cell.length_c   1.000
_cell.angle_alpha   90.00
_cell.angle_beta   90.00
_cell.angle_gamma   90.00
#
_symmetry.space_group_name_H-M   'P 1'
#
loop_
_entity.id
_entity.type
_entity.pdbx_description
1 polymer ?
#
loop_
_entity_poly.entity_id
_entity_poly.type
_entity_poly.pdbx_seq_one_letter_code
_entity_poly.pdbx_strand_id
1 'polypeptide(L)'
;MQETRMSRRSVMGGAMALTVPGIGGVAAAQGAGRPVLGRRDGRWLNEPRQWSVDAAGDLTLVTDQGTDFWRETHYGFTRDSGHFLGFTAPDAFTAQLRIRGRYDKLYDQAGIMVRVDERRWVKAGIELSDGRAMLSSVLTDGRSDWATGPYMGDAGDFWMRATVARGVLRLQVSADGRTWPLVRLAPFPVATAYQVGPMACTPERSGLSVRFSDLRITAPLGKDLHDLS
;
A
#
# COMPACT_ATOMS: atom_id res chain seq x y z
N MET A 1 -68.29 -4.97 -12.25
CA MET A 1 -68.98 -6.11 -12.90
C MET A 1 -68.46 -6.23 -14.30
N GLN A 2 -67.76 -7.19 -14.58
CA GLN A 2 -67.37 -7.99 -15.76
C GLN A 2 -65.89 -8.30 -15.81
N GLU A 3 -65.62 -9.53 -15.38
CA GLU A 3 -64.34 -10.23 -15.61
C GLU A 3 -64.16 -10.50 -17.11
N THR A 4 -62.99 -10.30 -17.61
CA THR A 4 -62.61 -10.85 -18.93
C THR A 4 -61.36 -11.72 -18.76
N ARG A 5 -61.59 -13.02 -18.75
CA ARG A 5 -60.62 -14.10 -18.88
C ARG A 5 -59.93 -13.99 -20.23
N MET A 6 -58.61 -13.98 -20.25
CA MET A 6 -57.85 -14.23 -21.47
C MET A 6 -56.99 -15.49 -21.36
N SER A 7 -57.23 -16.32 -22.34
CA SER A 7 -56.76 -17.66 -22.65
C SER A 7 -55.24 -17.79 -22.80
N ARG A 8 -54.70 -18.88 -22.22
CA ARG A 8 -53.33 -19.38 -22.48
C ARG A 8 -53.26 -19.96 -23.92
N ARG A 9 -52.36 -19.48 -24.71
CA ARG A 9 -51.88 -20.21 -25.89
C ARG A 9 -50.42 -20.61 -25.68
N SER A 10 -50.20 -21.91 -25.57
CA SER A 10 -48.88 -22.55 -25.66
C SER A 10 -48.32 -22.41 -27.07
N VAL A 11 -47.09 -21.90 -27.15
CA VAL A 11 -46.31 -22.02 -28.40
C VAL A 11 -45.05 -22.84 -28.01
N MET A 12 -45.01 -24.06 -28.53
CA MET A 12 -43.78 -24.85 -28.56
C MET A 12 -42.87 -24.26 -29.65
N GLY A 13 -41.68 -23.80 -29.25
CA GLY A 13 -40.60 -23.40 -30.14
C GLY A 13 -39.34 -24.15 -29.76
N GLY A 14 -38.82 -24.95 -30.70
CA GLY A 14 -37.70 -25.85 -30.51
C GLY A 14 -36.40 -25.10 -30.16
N ALA A 15 -35.71 -25.59 -29.17
CA ALA A 15 -34.36 -25.15 -28.83
C ALA A 15 -33.32 -25.76 -29.78
N MET A 16 -32.73 -24.93 -30.63
CA MET A 16 -31.53 -25.27 -31.36
C MET A 16 -30.33 -24.92 -30.49
N ALA A 17 -29.65 -25.92 -29.98
CA ALA A 17 -28.40 -25.77 -29.20
C ALA A 17 -27.26 -25.39 -30.12
N LEU A 18 -26.85 -24.13 -30.11
CA LEU A 18 -25.59 -23.69 -30.69
C LEU A 18 -24.48 -23.93 -29.67
N THR A 19 -23.68 -24.94 -29.87
CA THR A 19 -22.41 -25.15 -29.14
C THR A 19 -21.40 -24.11 -29.60
N VAL A 20 -21.16 -23.11 -28.74
CA VAL A 20 -20.02 -22.19 -28.86
C VAL A 20 -18.78 -22.91 -28.34
N PRO A 21 -17.68 -23.04 -29.10
CA PRO A 21 -16.45 -23.60 -28.58
C PRO A 21 -15.89 -22.64 -27.53
N GLY A 22 -15.69 -23.14 -26.32
CA GLY A 22 -15.08 -22.41 -25.23
C GLY A 22 -13.69 -21.91 -25.62
N ILE A 23 -13.54 -20.61 -25.72
CA ILE A 23 -12.22 -19.98 -25.68
C ILE A 23 -11.73 -20.13 -24.24
N GLY A 24 -10.85 -21.12 -24.04
CA GLY A 24 -10.12 -21.30 -22.81
C GLY A 24 -9.33 -20.02 -22.51
N GLY A 25 -9.88 -19.15 -21.69
CA GLY A 25 -9.15 -18.03 -21.11
C GLY A 25 -8.00 -18.61 -20.27
N VAL A 26 -6.79 -18.56 -20.80
CA VAL A 26 -5.59 -18.75 -19.99
C VAL A 26 -5.61 -17.61 -18.98
N ALA A 27 -6.00 -17.92 -17.73
CA ALA A 27 -5.79 -17.04 -16.60
C ALA A 27 -4.27 -16.82 -16.53
N ALA A 28 -3.82 -15.66 -16.98
CA ALA A 28 -2.45 -15.24 -16.81
C ALA A 28 -2.20 -15.25 -15.30
N ALA A 29 -1.45 -16.23 -14.81
CA ALA A 29 -0.91 -16.21 -13.47
C ALA A 29 -0.20 -14.87 -13.35
N GLN A 30 -0.73 -13.97 -12.49
CA GLN A 30 -0.08 -12.69 -12.18
C GLN A 30 1.29 -13.05 -11.64
N GLY A 31 2.33 -12.85 -12.48
CA GLY A 31 3.68 -13.27 -12.17
C GLY A 31 4.10 -12.66 -10.84
N ALA A 32 4.40 -13.51 -9.86
CA ALA A 32 4.98 -13.09 -8.60
C ALA A 32 6.26 -12.31 -8.93
N GLY A 33 6.18 -10.96 -8.88
CA GLY A 33 7.32 -10.10 -9.13
C GLY A 33 8.49 -10.53 -8.25
N ARG A 34 9.73 -10.43 -8.76
CA ARG A 34 10.91 -10.79 -7.97
C ARG A 34 11.02 -9.85 -6.76
N PRO A 35 11.46 -10.34 -5.57
CA PRO A 35 11.75 -9.49 -4.43
C PRO A 35 12.72 -8.36 -4.80
N VAL A 36 12.44 -7.14 -4.33
CA VAL A 36 13.13 -5.92 -4.78
C VAL A 36 14.17 -5.42 -3.77
N LEU A 37 13.99 -5.69 -2.46
CA LEU A 37 14.82 -5.12 -1.38
C LEU A 37 16.33 -5.41 -1.50
N GLY A 38 16.71 -6.55 -2.04
CA GLY A 38 18.12 -6.90 -2.30
C GLY A 38 18.72 -6.29 -3.57
N ARG A 39 18.00 -5.47 -4.31
CA ARG A 39 18.48 -4.85 -5.54
C ARG A 39 19.39 -3.66 -5.25
N ARG A 40 20.39 -3.44 -6.11
CA ARG A 40 21.37 -2.34 -5.97
C ARG A 40 20.88 -0.98 -6.47
N ASP A 41 19.67 -0.91 -7.04
CA ASP A 41 19.08 0.33 -7.60
C ASP A 41 18.21 1.09 -6.59
N GLY A 42 18.03 0.57 -5.38
CA GLY A 42 17.42 1.31 -4.27
C GLY A 42 18.23 2.55 -3.90
N ARG A 43 17.54 3.64 -3.60
CA ARG A 43 18.16 4.92 -3.18
C ARG A 43 17.59 5.34 -1.84
N TRP A 44 18.48 5.57 -0.89
CA TRP A 44 18.09 6.15 0.39
C TRP A 44 17.77 7.65 0.26
N LEU A 45 16.65 8.04 0.82
CA LEU A 45 16.40 9.37 1.34
C LEU A 45 16.59 9.29 2.86
N ASN A 46 17.58 10.03 3.38
CA ASN A 46 17.98 9.97 4.78
C ASN A 46 18.36 8.53 5.23
N GLU A 47 19.48 8.05 4.74
CA GLU A 47 20.02 6.74 5.08
C GLU A 47 20.18 6.59 6.60
N PRO A 48 19.61 5.55 7.25
CA PRO A 48 19.81 5.34 8.68
C PRO A 48 21.25 4.91 8.98
N ARG A 49 21.75 5.24 10.16
CA ARG A 49 23.11 4.85 10.59
C ARG A 49 23.30 3.34 10.70
N GLN A 50 22.24 2.63 10.94
CA GLN A 50 22.24 1.17 11.12
C GLN A 50 21.18 0.53 10.23
N TRP A 51 21.64 -0.21 9.23
CA TRP A 51 20.78 -1.03 8.39
C TRP A 51 21.57 -2.18 7.76
N SER A 52 20.87 -3.21 7.35
CA SER A 52 21.45 -4.35 6.65
C SER A 52 20.41 -5.03 5.76
N VAL A 53 20.88 -5.70 4.72
CA VAL A 53 20.08 -6.63 3.91
C VAL A 53 20.68 -8.02 4.11
N ASP A 54 19.85 -8.97 4.53
CA ASP A 54 20.28 -10.35 4.76
C ASP A 54 20.37 -11.18 3.46
N ALA A 55 20.79 -12.42 3.57
CA ALA A 55 20.92 -13.32 2.43
C ALA A 55 19.58 -13.66 1.74
N ALA A 56 18.45 -13.52 2.44
CA ALA A 56 17.11 -13.67 1.87
C ALA A 56 16.65 -12.41 1.12
N GLY A 57 17.39 -11.31 1.25
CA GLY A 57 17.06 -10.01 0.67
C GLY A 57 16.13 -9.17 1.54
N ASP A 58 15.95 -9.51 2.82
CA ASP A 58 15.14 -8.73 3.75
C ASP A 58 15.97 -7.57 4.33
N LEU A 59 15.37 -6.39 4.36
CA LEU A 59 15.96 -5.18 4.94
C LEU A 59 15.63 -5.10 6.43
N THR A 60 16.64 -4.90 7.26
CA THR A 60 16.46 -4.44 8.66
C THR A 60 17.09 -3.06 8.79
N LEU A 61 16.37 -2.12 9.40
CA LEU A 61 16.90 -0.80 9.75
C LEU A 61 16.57 -0.45 11.20
N VAL A 62 17.38 0.42 11.78
CA VAL A 62 17.15 1.03 13.09
C VAL A 62 17.04 2.54 12.90
N THR A 63 15.94 3.12 13.36
CA THR A 63 15.68 4.55 13.13
C THR A 63 16.61 5.45 13.96
N ASP A 64 17.03 6.55 13.35
CA ASP A 64 17.71 7.65 14.01
C ASP A 64 16.72 8.56 14.75
N GLN A 65 17.22 9.36 15.69
CA GLN A 65 16.40 10.26 16.50
C GLN A 65 15.87 11.44 15.68
N GLY A 66 14.63 11.84 15.95
CA GLY A 66 14.01 13.06 15.43
C GLY A 66 13.65 12.97 13.94
N THR A 67 13.43 11.75 13.44
CA THR A 67 13.09 11.51 12.03
C THR A 67 11.59 11.56 11.79
N ASP A 68 11.15 12.25 10.72
CA ASP A 68 9.74 12.36 10.36
C ASP A 68 9.56 12.81 8.90
N PHE A 69 8.32 12.62 8.38
CA PHE A 69 7.80 13.22 7.16
C PHE A 69 6.50 13.94 7.47
N TRP A 70 6.52 15.28 7.39
CA TRP A 70 5.38 16.14 7.67
C TRP A 70 5.48 17.48 6.95
N ARG A 71 4.34 18.06 6.56
CA ARG A 71 4.30 19.41 5.98
C ARG A 71 3.13 20.22 6.57
N GLU A 72 3.49 21.26 7.32
CA GLU A 72 2.71 22.43 7.73
C GLU A 72 1.44 22.17 8.57
N THR A 73 0.54 21.30 8.12
CA THR A 73 -0.79 21.12 8.70
C THR A 73 -0.72 21.00 10.22
N HIS A 74 -1.53 21.81 10.92
CA HIS A 74 -1.66 21.92 12.36
C HIS A 74 -0.38 22.40 13.08
N TYR A 75 0.76 21.74 12.86
CA TYR A 75 2.00 22.02 13.61
C TYR A 75 2.83 23.18 13.05
N GLY A 76 2.59 23.63 11.84
CA GLY A 76 3.30 24.75 11.20
C GLY A 76 4.74 24.46 10.79
N PHE A 77 5.28 23.27 11.02
CA PHE A 77 6.63 22.90 10.59
C PHE A 77 6.63 22.00 9.35
N THR A 78 7.80 21.90 8.72
CA THR A 78 8.08 20.91 7.67
C THR A 78 9.22 20.01 8.11
N ARG A 79 9.04 18.71 7.96
CA ARG A 79 10.05 17.67 8.18
C ARG A 79 10.12 16.73 7.00
N ASP A 80 11.34 16.42 6.55
CA ASP A 80 11.63 15.48 5.46
C ASP A 80 12.86 14.64 5.84
N SER A 81 12.92 14.25 7.13
CA SER A 81 14.06 13.57 7.75
C SER A 81 13.82 12.07 8.03
N GLY A 82 12.65 11.55 7.72
CA GLY A 82 12.34 10.13 7.86
C GLY A 82 13.20 9.25 6.96
N HIS A 83 13.40 8.01 7.33
CA HIS A 83 14.14 7.03 6.51
C HIS A 83 13.24 6.44 5.44
N PHE A 84 13.67 6.50 4.19
CA PHE A 84 12.96 5.93 3.06
C PHE A 84 13.94 5.30 2.07
N LEU A 85 13.80 4.01 1.78
CA LEU A 85 14.51 3.34 0.71
C LEU A 85 13.61 3.24 -0.53
N GLY A 86 13.80 4.15 -1.49
CA GLY A 86 12.99 4.24 -2.69
C GLY A 86 13.54 3.43 -3.85
N PHE A 87 12.65 2.73 -4.55
CA PHE A 87 12.88 2.07 -5.83
C PHE A 87 12.02 2.74 -6.90
N THR A 88 12.57 2.93 -8.09
CA THR A 88 11.83 3.54 -9.18
C THR A 88 10.71 2.60 -9.65
N ALA A 89 9.48 3.11 -9.67
CA ALA A 89 8.30 2.49 -10.24
C ALA A 89 7.78 3.33 -11.41
N PRO A 90 7.11 2.72 -12.42
CA PRO A 90 6.54 3.45 -13.56
C PRO A 90 5.35 4.32 -13.14
N ASP A 91 4.72 4.99 -14.11
CA ASP A 91 3.53 5.84 -13.94
C ASP A 91 2.29 5.10 -13.39
N ALA A 92 2.27 3.77 -13.53
CA ALA A 92 1.23 2.91 -12.98
C ALA A 92 1.82 1.59 -12.46
N PHE A 93 1.54 1.27 -11.21
CA PHE A 93 2.11 0.10 -10.53
C PHE A 93 1.29 -0.35 -9.32
N THR A 94 1.61 -1.54 -8.82
CA THR A 94 1.28 -2.01 -7.47
C THR A 94 2.57 -2.37 -6.76
N ALA A 95 2.75 -1.85 -5.55
CA ALA A 95 3.83 -2.23 -4.64
C ALA A 95 3.26 -2.82 -3.36
N GLN A 96 3.85 -3.89 -2.87
CA GLN A 96 3.49 -4.49 -1.58
C GLN A 96 4.72 -4.95 -0.82
N LEU A 97 4.67 -4.92 0.51
CA LEU A 97 5.73 -5.42 1.38
C LEU A 97 5.17 -5.86 2.74
N ARG A 98 5.90 -6.74 3.41
CA ARG A 98 5.66 -7.13 4.80
C ARG A 98 6.52 -6.30 5.73
N ILE A 99 5.96 -5.86 6.84
CA ILE A 99 6.58 -5.01 7.86
C ILE A 99 6.51 -5.71 9.20
N ARG A 100 7.65 -5.80 9.90
CA ARG A 100 7.73 -6.30 11.26
C ARG A 100 8.47 -5.30 12.13
N GLY A 101 7.82 -4.87 13.22
CA GLY A 101 8.39 -3.89 14.13
C GLY A 101 7.67 -3.84 15.47
N ARG A 102 8.31 -3.25 16.48
CA ARG A 102 7.71 -3.04 17.78
C ARG A 102 7.69 -1.56 18.12
N TYR A 103 6.50 -1.00 18.22
CA TYR A 103 6.24 0.41 18.42
C TYR A 103 6.05 0.68 19.91
N ASP A 104 6.93 1.47 20.53
CA ASP A 104 6.98 1.67 21.97
C ASP A 104 6.81 3.13 22.41
N LYS A 105 7.02 4.10 21.50
CA LYS A 105 6.95 5.54 21.78
C LYS A 105 6.03 6.25 20.80
N LEU A 106 5.47 7.35 21.25
CA LEU A 106 4.61 8.22 20.45
C LEU A 106 5.26 8.52 19.09
N TYR A 107 4.49 8.37 18.02
CA TYR A 107 4.89 8.54 16.62
C TYR A 107 5.97 7.58 16.13
N ASP A 108 6.32 6.50 16.86
CA ASP A 108 7.01 5.38 16.22
C ASP A 108 6.21 4.89 15.04
N GLN A 109 6.79 4.84 13.85
CA GLN A 109 6.05 4.48 12.65
C GLN A 109 6.91 3.75 11.62
N ALA A 110 6.29 2.79 10.95
CA ALA A 110 6.86 2.09 9.81
C ALA A 110 5.80 1.64 8.82
N GLY A 111 6.17 1.58 7.54
CA GLY A 111 5.23 1.23 6.49
C GLY A 111 5.80 1.33 5.10
N ILE A 112 4.92 1.65 4.16
CA ILE A 112 5.23 1.91 2.76
C ILE A 112 5.14 3.42 2.47
N MET A 113 6.03 3.92 1.61
CA MET A 113 5.93 5.27 1.06
C MET A 113 5.90 5.22 -0.46
N VAL A 114 5.07 6.09 -1.06
CA VAL A 114 5.11 6.44 -2.49
C VAL A 114 5.41 7.93 -2.57
N ARG A 115 6.44 8.31 -3.33
CA ARG A 115 6.94 9.68 -3.37
C ARG A 115 7.21 10.13 -4.80
N VAL A 116 6.76 11.34 -5.12
CA VAL A 116 7.14 12.07 -6.33
C VAL A 116 8.31 13.01 -6.02
N ASP A 117 8.15 13.82 -4.96
CA ASP A 117 9.14 14.79 -4.49
C ASP A 117 8.89 15.15 -3.00
N GLU A 118 9.54 16.20 -2.49
CA GLU A 118 9.42 16.63 -1.09
C GLU A 118 8.04 17.23 -0.73
N ARG A 119 7.21 17.55 -1.72
CA ARG A 119 5.88 18.14 -1.55
C ARG A 119 4.72 17.20 -1.87
N ARG A 120 5.00 16.07 -2.55
CA ARG A 120 4.00 15.14 -3.07
C ARG A 120 4.38 13.71 -2.77
N TRP A 121 3.76 13.16 -1.75
CA TRP A 121 4.02 11.80 -1.27
C TRP A 121 2.88 11.26 -0.42
N VAL A 122 2.88 9.97 -0.20
CA VAL A 122 2.06 9.30 0.81
C VAL A 122 2.93 8.33 1.60
N LYS A 123 2.80 8.35 2.93
CA LYS A 123 3.28 7.29 3.82
C LYS A 123 2.09 6.58 4.45
N ALA A 124 2.16 5.26 4.61
CA ALA A 124 1.11 4.48 5.28
C ALA A 124 1.69 3.24 5.95
N GLY A 125 1.14 2.90 7.10
CA GLY A 125 1.57 1.76 7.90
C GLY A 125 1.04 1.81 9.32
N ILE A 126 1.79 1.28 10.25
CA ILE A 126 1.49 1.41 11.68
C ILE A 126 2.22 2.62 12.25
N GLU A 127 1.52 3.35 13.10
CA GLU A 127 2.02 4.47 13.89
C GLU A 127 1.50 4.37 15.33
N LEU A 128 2.37 4.52 16.31
CA LEU A 128 1.95 4.58 17.72
C LEU A 128 1.37 5.96 17.99
N SER A 129 0.07 6.03 18.18
CA SER A 129 -0.69 7.25 18.51
C SER A 129 -1.73 6.93 19.58
N ASP A 130 -2.01 7.89 20.48
CA ASP A 130 -3.01 7.73 21.54
C ASP A 130 -2.81 6.48 22.42
N GLY A 131 -1.54 6.10 22.65
CA GLY A 131 -1.17 4.93 23.45
C GLY A 131 -1.39 3.57 22.77
N ARG A 132 -1.67 3.54 21.47
CA ARG A 132 -1.89 2.33 20.68
C ARG A 132 -1.19 2.38 19.34
N ALA A 133 -0.84 1.20 18.82
CA ALA A 133 -0.43 1.05 17.42
C ALA A 133 -1.66 1.18 16.52
N MET A 134 -1.74 2.28 15.77
CA MET A 134 -2.85 2.62 14.88
C MET A 134 -2.45 2.40 13.44
N LEU A 135 -3.40 2.00 12.59
CA LEU A 135 -3.22 2.10 11.15
C LEU A 135 -3.28 3.57 10.76
N SER A 136 -2.22 4.05 10.13
CA SER A 136 -2.03 5.47 9.80
C SER A 136 -1.73 5.65 8.31
N SER A 137 -2.19 6.76 7.77
CA SER A 137 -1.75 7.26 6.45
C SER A 137 -1.64 8.77 6.47
N VAL A 138 -0.55 9.29 5.91
CA VAL A 138 -0.36 10.71 5.65
C VAL A 138 -0.19 10.90 4.15
N LEU A 139 -1.15 11.57 3.51
CA LEU A 139 -1.05 11.99 2.12
C LEU A 139 -0.65 13.46 2.10
N THR A 140 0.40 13.77 1.37
CA THR A 140 0.88 15.15 1.22
C THR A 140 0.82 15.56 -0.25
N ASP A 141 0.09 16.64 -0.51
CA ASP A 141 0.12 17.40 -1.76
C ASP A 141 0.26 18.87 -1.39
N GLY A 142 1.51 19.31 -1.24
CA GLY A 142 1.86 20.61 -0.68
C GLY A 142 1.72 20.68 0.85
N ARG A 143 0.65 20.14 1.44
CA ARG A 143 0.37 20.07 2.88
C ARG A 143 -0.05 18.65 3.27
N SER A 144 0.21 18.24 4.52
CA SER A 144 -0.10 16.89 5.00
C SER A 144 -1.57 16.74 5.40
N ASP A 145 -2.18 15.64 4.96
CA ASP A 145 -3.51 15.16 5.34
C ASP A 145 -3.33 13.82 6.06
N TRP A 146 -3.57 13.79 7.36
CA TRP A 146 -3.34 12.65 8.24
C TRP A 146 -4.65 11.98 8.66
N ALA A 147 -4.70 10.66 8.53
CA ALA A 147 -5.79 9.84 9.00
C ALA A 147 -5.26 8.63 9.77
N THR A 148 -5.92 8.32 10.90
CA THR A 148 -5.63 7.15 11.71
C THR A 148 -6.90 6.37 12.02
N GLY A 149 -6.74 5.08 12.31
CA GLY A 149 -7.82 4.20 12.74
C GLY A 149 -7.30 2.95 13.43
N PRO A 150 -8.15 2.23 14.19
CA PRO A 150 -7.75 0.98 14.81
C PRO A 150 -7.26 -0.04 13.77
N TYR A 151 -6.14 -0.71 14.06
CA TYR A 151 -5.75 -1.90 13.30
C TYR A 151 -6.17 -3.15 14.07
N MET A 152 -6.95 -4.03 13.40
CA MET A 152 -7.53 -5.22 14.02
C MET A 152 -6.64 -6.46 13.91
N GLY A 153 -5.50 -6.36 13.23
CA GLY A 153 -4.50 -7.41 13.10
C GLY A 153 -3.34 -7.24 14.10
N ASP A 154 -2.29 -8.02 13.91
CA ASP A 154 -1.03 -7.84 14.62
C ASP A 154 -0.26 -6.64 14.05
N ALA A 155 -0.22 -5.55 14.81
CA ALA A 155 0.53 -4.36 14.43
C ALA A 155 2.04 -4.60 14.36
N GLY A 156 2.55 -5.65 14.99
CA GLY A 156 3.95 -6.06 14.94
C GLY A 156 4.32 -6.88 13.71
N ASP A 157 3.35 -7.39 12.94
CA ASP A 157 3.57 -8.20 11.72
C ASP A 157 2.40 -8.07 10.73
N PHE A 158 2.57 -7.28 9.70
CA PHE A 158 1.52 -6.97 8.72
C PHE A 158 2.08 -6.67 7.33
N TRP A 159 1.20 -6.56 6.35
CA TRP A 159 1.54 -6.17 4.98
C TRP A 159 0.86 -4.86 4.60
N MET A 160 1.54 -4.04 3.82
CA MET A 160 0.96 -2.90 3.12
C MET A 160 1.03 -3.11 1.60
N ARG A 161 -0.01 -2.63 0.90
CA ARG A 161 -0.06 -2.58 -0.56
C ARG A 161 -0.48 -1.19 -1.01
N ALA A 162 0.27 -0.61 -1.94
CA ALA A 162 -0.06 0.64 -2.62
C ALA A 162 -0.20 0.38 -4.12
N THR A 163 -1.33 0.74 -4.71
CA THR A 163 -1.53 0.76 -6.15
C THR A 163 -1.72 2.20 -6.60
N VAL A 164 -0.93 2.63 -7.58
CA VAL A 164 -1.07 3.94 -8.23
C VAL A 164 -1.38 3.69 -9.70
N ALA A 165 -2.45 4.28 -10.20
CA ALA A 165 -2.83 4.24 -11.60
C ALA A 165 -3.78 5.40 -11.95
N ARG A 166 -3.54 6.06 -13.07
CA ARG A 166 -4.43 7.12 -13.61
C ARG A 166 -4.79 8.22 -12.60
N GLY A 167 -3.81 8.66 -11.80
CA GLY A 167 -4.01 9.70 -10.79
C GLY A 167 -4.79 9.26 -9.55
N VAL A 168 -4.91 7.95 -9.31
CA VAL A 168 -5.58 7.37 -8.14
C VAL A 168 -4.59 6.53 -7.35
N LEU A 169 -4.57 6.76 -6.03
CA LEU A 169 -3.90 5.93 -5.04
C LEU A 169 -4.92 5.04 -4.35
N ARG A 170 -4.63 3.74 -4.28
CA ARG A 170 -5.33 2.76 -3.47
C ARG A 170 -4.35 2.18 -2.45
N LEU A 171 -4.60 2.39 -1.17
CA LEU A 171 -3.87 1.77 -0.07
C LEU A 171 -4.68 0.62 0.53
N GLN A 172 -4.03 -0.49 0.78
CA GLN A 172 -4.60 -1.67 1.40
C GLN A 172 -3.64 -2.20 2.47
N VAL A 173 -4.19 -2.84 3.49
CA VAL A 173 -3.45 -3.53 4.55
C VAL A 173 -3.82 -5.01 4.53
N SER A 174 -2.95 -5.88 5.02
CA SER A 174 -3.27 -7.29 5.19
C SER A 174 -2.60 -7.86 6.45
N ALA A 175 -3.29 -8.76 7.14
CA ALA A 175 -2.75 -9.53 8.25
C ALA A 175 -2.13 -10.87 7.81
N ASP A 176 -2.47 -11.36 6.60
CA ASP A 176 -2.11 -12.69 6.12
C ASP A 176 -1.41 -12.68 4.74
N GLY A 177 -1.28 -11.50 4.11
CA GLY A 177 -0.75 -11.33 2.77
C GLY A 177 -1.67 -11.83 1.65
N ARG A 178 -2.92 -12.18 1.97
CA ARG A 178 -3.93 -12.73 1.06
C ARG A 178 -5.19 -11.90 0.98
N THR A 179 -5.71 -11.46 2.13
CA THR A 179 -6.92 -10.64 2.24
C THR A 179 -6.52 -9.18 2.42
N TRP A 180 -6.99 -8.30 1.54
CA TRP A 180 -6.51 -6.93 1.41
C TRP A 180 -7.61 -5.87 1.53
N PRO A 181 -8.14 -5.62 2.73
CA PRO A 181 -9.08 -4.53 2.95
C PRO A 181 -8.51 -3.16 2.58
N LEU A 182 -9.40 -2.30 2.09
CA LEU A 182 -9.08 -0.92 1.74
C LEU A 182 -8.78 -0.10 3.00
N VAL A 183 -7.68 0.65 2.96
CA VAL A 183 -7.31 1.66 3.96
C VAL A 183 -7.67 3.05 3.46
N ARG A 184 -7.31 3.35 2.22
CA ARG A 184 -7.53 4.67 1.62
C ARG A 184 -7.68 4.57 0.11
N LEU A 185 -8.62 5.33 -0.44
CA LEU A 185 -8.71 5.66 -1.85
C LEU A 185 -8.64 7.17 -1.98
N ALA A 186 -7.69 7.69 -2.74
CA ALA A 186 -7.49 9.13 -2.85
C ALA A 186 -6.99 9.54 -4.24
N PRO A 187 -7.24 10.78 -4.68
CA PRO A 187 -6.48 11.38 -5.76
C PRO A 187 -4.97 11.36 -5.42
N PHE A 188 -4.13 11.15 -6.41
CA PHE A 188 -2.68 11.20 -6.22
C PHE A 188 -2.02 11.87 -7.43
N PRO A 189 -0.98 12.69 -7.23
CA PRO A 189 -0.32 13.41 -8.31
C PRO A 189 0.15 12.47 -9.42
N VAL A 190 -0.18 12.81 -10.66
CA VAL A 190 0.31 12.08 -11.84
C VAL A 190 1.79 12.42 -12.06
N ALA A 191 2.61 11.40 -12.25
CA ALA A 191 4.02 11.52 -12.57
C ALA A 191 4.43 10.44 -13.57
N THR A 192 5.52 10.66 -14.30
CA THR A 192 6.06 9.67 -15.25
C THR A 192 6.77 8.52 -14.55
N ALA A 193 7.20 8.74 -13.29
CA ALA A 193 7.79 7.73 -12.42
C ALA A 193 7.59 8.12 -10.95
N TYR A 194 7.58 7.14 -10.09
CA TYR A 194 7.50 7.30 -8.64
C TYR A 194 8.66 6.61 -7.96
N GLN A 195 8.99 7.05 -6.73
CA GLN A 195 9.81 6.28 -5.81
C GLN A 195 8.88 5.55 -4.84
N VAL A 196 9.07 4.25 -4.65
CA VAL A 196 8.22 3.45 -3.74
C VAL A 196 9.07 2.47 -2.95
N GLY A 197 8.75 2.29 -1.66
CA GLY A 197 9.46 1.33 -0.83
C GLY A 197 9.21 1.48 0.67
N PRO A 198 10.05 0.82 1.51
CA PRO A 198 9.95 0.87 2.95
C PRO A 198 10.29 2.24 3.53
N MET A 199 9.55 2.61 4.57
CA MET A 199 9.70 3.86 5.31
C MET A 199 9.61 3.58 6.82
N ALA A 200 10.43 4.28 7.62
CA ALA A 200 10.30 4.31 9.07
C ALA A 200 10.74 5.66 9.65
N CYS A 201 10.08 6.08 10.74
CA CYS A 201 10.37 7.32 11.44
C CYS A 201 10.20 7.15 12.95
N THR A 202 10.95 7.97 13.72
CA THR A 202 10.80 8.09 15.18
C THR A 202 11.03 9.55 15.60
N PRO A 203 9.99 10.40 15.60
CA PRO A 203 10.11 11.80 15.99
C PRO A 203 10.62 12.01 17.42
N GLU A 204 10.23 11.15 18.36
CA GLU A 204 10.46 11.34 19.81
C GLU A 204 11.65 10.54 20.36
N ARG A 205 12.22 9.62 19.56
CA ARG A 205 13.34 8.78 19.99
C ARG A 205 14.20 8.30 18.82
N SER A 206 15.21 7.47 19.11
CA SER A 206 15.89 6.58 18.16
C SER A 206 15.62 5.12 18.51
N GLY A 207 16.05 4.20 17.64
CA GLY A 207 16.15 2.78 18.00
C GLY A 207 14.90 1.94 17.77
N LEU A 208 13.92 2.39 16.95
CA LEU A 208 12.91 1.49 16.41
C LEU A 208 13.56 0.58 15.38
N SER A 209 13.65 -0.71 15.69
CA SER A 209 14.12 -1.73 14.75
C SER A 209 12.95 -2.25 13.92
N VAL A 210 13.06 -2.16 12.60
CA VAL A 210 12.03 -2.63 11.66
C VAL A 210 12.65 -3.56 10.63
N ARG A 211 12.01 -4.71 10.40
CA ARG A 211 12.33 -5.62 9.31
C ARG A 211 11.27 -5.52 8.21
N PHE A 212 11.73 -5.32 7.00
CA PHE A 212 10.91 -5.31 5.79
C PHE A 212 11.27 -6.51 4.92
N SER A 213 10.26 -7.18 4.39
CA SER A 213 10.43 -8.33 3.50
C SER A 213 9.41 -8.30 2.36
N ASP A 214 9.62 -9.16 1.37
CA ASP A 214 8.68 -9.38 0.27
C ASP A 214 8.27 -8.12 -0.51
N LEU A 215 9.12 -7.09 -0.59
CA LEU A 215 8.83 -5.95 -1.46
C LEU A 215 8.75 -6.43 -2.91
N ARG A 216 7.61 -6.18 -3.52
CA ARG A 216 7.33 -6.46 -4.93
C ARG A 216 6.75 -5.23 -5.59
N ILE A 217 7.22 -4.92 -6.78
CA ILE A 217 6.68 -3.87 -7.65
C ILE A 217 6.24 -4.56 -8.94
N THR A 218 4.96 -4.44 -9.25
CA THR A 218 4.32 -5.13 -10.38
C THR A 218 3.46 -4.16 -11.19
N ALA A 219 2.89 -4.63 -12.30
CA ALA A 219 1.84 -3.90 -12.99
C ALA A 219 0.66 -3.57 -12.05
N PRO A 220 -0.13 -2.54 -12.35
CA PRO A 220 -1.27 -2.15 -11.52
C PRO A 220 -2.22 -3.32 -11.28
N LEU A 221 -2.73 -3.43 -10.06
CA LEU A 221 -3.73 -4.41 -9.70
C LEU A 221 -5.02 -4.15 -10.49
N GLY A 222 -5.34 -5.03 -11.44
CA GLY A 222 -6.52 -4.93 -12.30
C GLY A 222 -7.80 -5.48 -11.65
N LYS A 223 -7.93 -5.39 -10.33
CA LYS A 223 -9.04 -5.92 -9.55
C LYS A 223 -10.00 -4.83 -9.10
N ASP A 224 -11.29 -5.16 -9.03
CA ASP A 224 -12.30 -4.28 -8.49
C ASP A 224 -11.98 -3.83 -7.06
N LEU A 225 -12.55 -2.68 -6.66
CA LEU A 225 -12.23 -2.08 -5.35
C LEU A 225 -12.57 -3.01 -4.18
N HIS A 226 -13.61 -3.81 -4.31
CA HIS A 226 -14.10 -4.74 -3.29
C HIS A 226 -13.64 -6.19 -3.49
N ASP A 227 -12.80 -6.46 -4.48
CA ASP A 227 -12.06 -7.73 -4.58
C ASP A 227 -10.90 -7.69 -3.60
N LEU A 228 -11.03 -8.41 -2.50
CA LEU A 228 -10.07 -8.44 -1.40
C LEU A 228 -8.91 -9.45 -1.60
N SER A 229 -8.86 -10.15 -2.72
CA SER A 229 -7.81 -11.15 -2.98
C SER A 229 -6.48 -10.53 -3.46
#